data_e0f9a0f79cb758ebded2a652d5ee3889
#
_entry.id   e0f9a0f79cb758ebded2a652d5ee3889
#
_cell.length_a   1.000
_cell.length_b   1.000
_cell.length_c   1.000
_cell.angle_alpha   90.00
_cell.angle_beta   90.00
_cell.angle_gamma   90.00
#
_symmetry.space_group_name_H-M   'P 1'
#
loop_
_entity.id
_entity.type
_entity.pdbx_description
1 polymer ?
#
loop_
_entity_poly.entity_id
_entity_poly.type
_entity_poly.pdbx_seq_one_letter_code
_entity_poly.pdbx_strand_id
1 'polypeptide(L)'
;MSKENCRIWIVDDNEEFLSDLAFALRLEGWNVSSYDDPIKFLEELNFDSPGCIILDVRMPLLSGDEVQEHLLSKNCPLPVIFLTGHGDLNLAIHTFRRGAFDFIQKPFDPDYLLATIEKAVTTREPGFNEWKTEGPKEKFEKLTYRQKQVLTDISKGVPSRFIADHLNISIRTLRVGR
;
A
#
# COMPACT_ATOMS: atom_id res chain seq x y z
N MET A 1 2.63 -8.32 -19.81
CA MET A 1 3.79 -8.64 -18.94
C MET A 1 3.55 -9.99 -18.29
N SER A 2 4.49 -10.91 -18.42
CA SER A 2 4.35 -12.26 -17.87
C SER A 2 4.52 -12.22 -16.35
N LYS A 3 3.67 -12.95 -15.60
CA LYS A 3 3.79 -13.10 -14.15
C LYS A 3 5.14 -13.64 -13.71
N GLU A 4 5.73 -14.49 -14.51
CA GLU A 4 7.06 -15.08 -14.25
C GLU A 4 8.19 -14.04 -14.23
N ASN A 5 8.02 -12.95 -14.95
CA ASN A 5 8.99 -11.86 -15.00
C ASN A 5 8.76 -10.80 -13.92
N CYS A 6 7.67 -10.91 -13.19
CA CYS A 6 7.33 -10.01 -12.10
C CYS A 6 7.65 -10.66 -10.76
N ARG A 7 8.21 -9.90 -9.84
CA ARG A 7 8.47 -10.38 -8.47
C ARG A 7 7.54 -9.72 -7.49
N ILE A 8 6.88 -10.55 -6.69
CA ILE A 8 6.06 -10.09 -5.58
C ILE A 8 6.86 -10.28 -4.30
N TRP A 9 7.13 -9.18 -3.62
CA TRP A 9 7.83 -9.16 -2.34
C TRP A 9 6.77 -9.10 -1.24
N ILE A 10 6.82 -10.02 -0.28
CA ILE A 10 5.87 -10.05 0.84
C ILE A 10 6.67 -9.88 2.14
N VAL A 11 6.27 -8.92 2.96
CA VAL A 11 6.91 -8.64 4.25
C VAL A 11 5.84 -8.64 5.34
N ASP A 12 5.89 -9.62 6.23
CA ASP A 12 4.96 -9.79 7.35
C ASP A 12 5.62 -10.63 8.43
N ASP A 13 5.54 -10.23 9.68
CA ASP A 13 6.15 -10.94 10.80
C ASP A 13 5.39 -12.21 11.22
N ASN A 14 4.18 -12.40 10.73
CA ASN A 14 3.42 -13.63 10.94
C ASN A 14 3.86 -14.68 9.92
N GLU A 15 4.68 -15.63 10.36
CA GLU A 15 5.27 -16.66 9.48
C GLU A 15 4.22 -17.54 8.81
N GLU A 16 3.16 -17.92 9.53
CA GLU A 16 2.09 -18.76 8.99
C GLU A 16 1.33 -18.03 7.86
N PHE A 17 0.95 -16.79 8.11
CA PHE A 17 0.28 -15.96 7.11
C PHE A 17 1.19 -15.75 5.88
N LEU A 18 2.45 -15.47 6.13
CA LEU A 18 3.46 -15.25 5.08
C LEU A 18 3.61 -16.49 4.18
N SER A 19 3.72 -17.66 4.79
CA SER A 19 3.83 -18.93 4.08
C SER A 19 2.57 -19.24 3.25
N ASP A 20 1.39 -19.06 3.82
CA ASP A 20 0.13 -19.31 3.15
C ASP A 20 -0.09 -18.38 1.96
N LEU A 21 0.19 -17.10 2.14
CA LEU A 21 0.06 -16.11 1.05
C LEU A 21 1.07 -16.36 -0.06
N ALA A 22 2.32 -16.65 0.28
CA ALA A 22 3.35 -16.95 -0.70
C ALA A 22 2.99 -18.18 -1.53
N PHE A 23 2.49 -19.22 -0.88
CA PHE A 23 2.03 -20.42 -1.56
C PHE A 23 0.87 -20.13 -2.53
N ALA A 24 -0.13 -19.40 -2.08
CA ALA A 24 -1.29 -19.04 -2.90
C ALA A 24 -0.87 -18.23 -4.14
N LEU A 25 0.02 -17.27 -3.98
CA LEU A 25 0.50 -16.43 -5.10
C LEU A 25 1.35 -17.24 -6.08
N ARG A 26 2.15 -18.16 -5.60
CA ARG A 26 2.93 -19.06 -6.47
C ARG A 26 2.02 -19.96 -7.29
N LEU A 27 0.92 -20.45 -6.73
CA LEU A 27 -0.08 -21.21 -7.46
C LEU A 27 -0.71 -20.40 -8.60
N GLU A 28 -0.82 -19.09 -8.43
CA GLU A 28 -1.32 -18.19 -9.47
C GLU A 28 -0.27 -17.83 -10.53
N GLY A 29 0.95 -18.34 -10.38
CA GLY A 29 2.04 -18.16 -11.36
C GLY A 29 2.99 -17.01 -11.04
N TRP A 30 2.83 -16.34 -9.89
CA TRP A 30 3.72 -15.25 -9.50
C TRP A 30 5.06 -15.78 -8.95
N ASN A 31 6.12 -15.02 -9.22
CA ASN A 31 7.42 -15.23 -8.60
C ASN A 31 7.46 -14.46 -7.29
N VAL A 32 7.59 -15.16 -6.16
CA VAL A 32 7.40 -14.59 -4.83
C VAL A 32 8.65 -14.72 -3.97
N SER A 33 9.03 -13.62 -3.32
CA SER A 33 10.02 -13.62 -2.24
C SER A 33 9.34 -13.13 -0.96
N SER A 34 9.49 -13.89 0.13
CA SER A 34 8.82 -13.60 1.39
C SER A 34 9.82 -13.37 2.52
N TYR A 35 9.51 -12.42 3.39
CA TYR A 35 10.36 -12.01 4.50
C TYR A 35 9.54 -11.83 5.76
N ASP A 36 9.99 -12.43 6.86
CA ASP A 36 9.45 -12.19 8.20
C ASP A 36 10.20 -11.07 8.94
N ASP A 37 11.30 -10.59 8.37
CA ASP A 37 12.17 -9.55 8.91
C ASP A 37 12.27 -8.38 7.90
N PRO A 38 11.76 -7.19 8.26
CA PRO A 38 11.81 -6.04 7.35
C PRO A 38 13.23 -5.55 7.06
N ILE A 39 14.16 -5.74 7.96
CA ILE A 39 15.56 -5.32 7.77
C ILE A 39 16.20 -6.19 6.68
N LYS A 40 16.02 -7.50 6.79
CA LYS A 40 16.52 -8.44 5.79
C LYS A 40 15.90 -8.17 4.42
N PHE A 41 14.61 -7.87 4.38
CA PHE A 41 13.94 -7.47 3.15
C PHE A 41 14.62 -6.27 2.49
N LEU A 42 14.87 -5.20 3.25
CA LEU A 42 15.51 -3.99 2.73
C LEU A 42 16.94 -4.24 2.26
N GLU A 43 17.68 -5.13 2.91
CA GLU A 43 19.03 -5.51 2.50
C GLU A 43 19.06 -6.29 1.18
N GLU A 44 18.08 -7.18 0.97
CA GLU A 44 18.02 -8.07 -0.18
C GLU A 44 17.20 -7.51 -1.34
N LEU A 45 16.44 -6.45 -1.12
CA LEU A 45 15.58 -5.88 -2.14
C LEU A 45 16.36 -5.45 -3.38
N ASN A 46 15.93 -5.97 -4.51
CA ASN A 46 16.38 -5.58 -5.82
C ASN A 46 15.16 -5.22 -6.68
N PHE A 47 15.13 -4.00 -7.19
CA PHE A 47 14.00 -3.52 -7.98
C PHE A 47 14.34 -3.33 -9.47
N ASP A 48 15.27 -4.12 -9.98
CA ASP A 48 15.59 -4.16 -11.41
C ASP A 48 14.49 -4.84 -12.22
N SER A 49 13.67 -5.67 -11.55
CA SER A 49 12.56 -6.38 -12.16
C SER A 49 11.24 -5.68 -11.81
N PRO A 50 10.24 -5.73 -12.71
CA PRO A 50 8.90 -5.27 -12.36
C PRO A 50 8.28 -6.12 -11.26
N GLY A 51 7.31 -5.56 -10.54
CA GLY A 51 6.63 -6.27 -9.49
C GLY A 51 5.92 -5.34 -8.53
N CYS A 52 5.65 -5.83 -7.33
CA CYS A 52 5.10 -5.01 -6.26
C CYS A 52 5.53 -5.55 -4.89
N ILE A 53 5.33 -4.72 -3.88
CA ILE A 53 5.65 -5.04 -2.49
C ILE A 53 4.34 -5.11 -1.70
N ILE A 54 4.11 -6.23 -1.02
CA ILE A 54 3.01 -6.39 -0.08
C ILE A 54 3.61 -6.30 1.32
N LEU A 55 3.12 -5.37 2.12
CA LEU A 55 3.79 -4.94 3.33
C LEU A 55 2.79 -4.82 4.48
N ASP A 56 3.06 -5.54 5.58
CA ASP A 56 2.32 -5.35 6.82
C ASP A 56 2.77 -4.07 7.51
N VAL A 57 1.86 -3.46 8.26
CA VAL A 57 2.12 -2.19 8.94
C VAL A 57 2.83 -2.39 10.26
N ARG A 58 2.33 -3.32 11.09
CA ARG A 58 2.86 -3.51 12.45
C ARG A 58 3.78 -4.71 12.50
N MET A 59 5.07 -4.42 12.52
CA MET A 59 6.13 -5.42 12.63
C MET A 59 7.13 -4.99 13.69
N PRO A 60 7.77 -5.95 14.37
CA PRO A 60 8.91 -5.63 15.24
C PRO A 60 10.07 -5.07 14.41
N LEU A 61 10.98 -4.33 15.02
CA LEU A 61 12.15 -3.70 14.43
C LEU A 61 11.84 -2.48 13.58
N LEU A 62 11.07 -2.63 12.48
CA LEU A 62 10.60 -1.54 11.63
C LEU A 62 9.12 -1.75 11.32
N SER A 63 8.32 -0.71 11.49
CA SER A 63 6.93 -0.69 11.03
C SER A 63 6.87 -0.57 9.51
N GLY A 64 5.70 -0.91 8.93
CA GLY A 64 5.52 -0.83 7.48
C GLY A 64 5.67 0.58 6.92
N ASP A 65 5.23 1.59 7.63
CA ASP A 65 5.41 2.99 7.23
C ASP A 65 6.88 3.42 7.28
N GLU A 66 7.66 2.93 8.25
CA GLU A 66 9.10 3.14 8.28
C GLU A 66 9.80 2.45 7.10
N VAL A 67 9.38 1.24 6.75
CA VAL A 67 9.88 0.54 5.56
C VAL A 67 9.56 1.36 4.30
N GLN A 68 8.35 1.88 4.17
CA GLN A 68 7.96 2.75 3.07
C GLN A 68 8.87 3.98 2.96
N GLU A 69 9.21 4.59 4.08
CA GLU A 69 10.13 5.72 4.13
C GLU A 69 11.52 5.35 3.59
N HIS A 70 12.04 4.19 3.97
CA HIS A 70 13.30 3.66 3.42
C HIS A 70 13.22 3.43 1.91
N LEU A 71 12.11 2.89 1.43
CA LEU A 71 11.89 2.68 -0.02
C LEU A 71 11.88 4.01 -0.77
N LEU A 72 11.22 5.02 -0.23
CA LEU A 72 11.21 6.37 -0.82
C LEU A 72 12.61 6.98 -0.88
N SER A 73 13.40 6.81 0.17
CA SER A 73 14.77 7.33 0.22
C SER A 73 15.68 6.70 -0.83
N LYS A 74 15.38 5.48 -1.25
CA LYS A 74 16.11 4.76 -2.30
C LYS A 74 15.52 4.97 -3.70
N ASN A 75 14.49 5.80 -3.82
CA ASN A 75 13.75 6.00 -5.06
C ASN A 75 13.22 4.68 -5.67
N CYS A 76 12.76 3.77 -4.82
CA CYS A 76 12.21 2.50 -5.26
C CYS A 76 10.94 2.74 -6.10
N PRO A 77 10.88 2.24 -7.35
CA PRO A 77 9.74 2.47 -8.24
C PRO A 77 8.60 1.47 -8.03
N LEU A 78 8.80 0.44 -7.21
CA LEU A 78 7.81 -0.60 -7.03
C LEU A 78 6.60 -0.10 -6.24
N PRO A 79 5.38 -0.39 -6.71
CA PRO A 79 4.18 -0.05 -5.96
C PRO A 79 4.12 -0.85 -4.65
N VAL A 80 3.60 -0.21 -3.61
CA VAL A 80 3.44 -0.80 -2.28
C VAL A 80 1.98 -0.99 -1.98
N ILE A 81 1.59 -2.21 -1.64
CA ILE A 81 0.26 -2.57 -1.16
C ILE A 81 0.39 -2.91 0.32
N PHE A 82 -0.25 -2.12 1.19
CA PHE A 82 -0.32 -2.46 2.61
C PHE A 82 -1.40 -3.49 2.86
N LEU A 83 -1.07 -4.54 3.60
CA LEU A 83 -1.99 -5.63 3.94
C LEU A 83 -1.91 -5.87 5.45
N THR A 84 -2.87 -5.38 6.21
CA THR A 84 -2.75 -5.30 7.66
C THR A 84 -4.04 -5.67 8.39
N GLY A 85 -3.89 -6.22 9.61
CA GLY A 85 -4.99 -6.43 10.55
C GLY A 85 -5.42 -5.17 11.29
N HIS A 86 -4.69 -4.07 11.12
CA HIS A 86 -4.92 -2.82 11.84
C HIS A 86 -5.32 -1.68 10.90
N GLY A 87 -6.64 -1.52 10.73
CA GLY A 87 -7.20 -0.45 9.92
C GLY A 87 -7.23 0.88 10.65
N ASP A 88 -6.12 1.59 10.69
CA ASP A 88 -6.00 2.92 11.24
C ASP A 88 -6.12 3.96 10.12
N LEU A 89 -7.11 4.84 10.23
CA LEU A 89 -7.36 5.88 9.24
C LEU A 89 -6.16 6.82 9.06
N ASN A 90 -5.53 7.22 10.15
CA ASN A 90 -4.35 8.10 10.10
C ASN A 90 -3.21 7.46 9.33
N LEU A 91 -3.00 6.18 9.58
CA LEU A 91 -1.94 5.43 8.94
C LEU A 91 -2.21 5.22 7.45
N ALA A 92 -3.46 4.92 7.08
CA ALA A 92 -3.85 4.81 5.68
C ALA A 92 -3.63 6.13 4.94
N ILE A 93 -4.05 7.24 5.52
CA ILE A 93 -3.84 8.58 4.95
C ILE A 93 -2.34 8.85 4.79
N HIS A 94 -1.56 8.56 5.82
CA HIS A 94 -0.11 8.77 5.81
C HIS A 94 0.59 7.96 4.71
N THR A 95 0.24 6.69 4.56
CA THR A 95 0.83 5.83 3.53
C THR A 95 0.40 6.23 2.13
N PHE A 96 -0.86 6.64 1.93
CA PHE A 96 -1.32 7.13 0.62
C PHE A 96 -0.66 8.44 0.22
N ARG A 97 -0.43 9.33 1.17
CA ARG A 97 0.33 10.58 0.91
C ARG A 97 1.75 10.31 0.42
N ARG A 98 2.30 9.17 0.81
CA ARG A 98 3.63 8.72 0.41
C ARG A 98 3.60 7.82 -0.81
N GLY A 99 2.44 7.66 -1.44
CA GLY A 99 2.26 6.95 -2.69
C GLY A 99 1.96 5.47 -2.59
N ALA A 100 1.47 4.97 -1.44
CA ALA A 100 0.99 3.59 -1.37
C ALA A 100 -0.05 3.33 -2.46
N PHE A 101 0.06 2.20 -3.13
CA PHE A 101 -0.86 1.84 -4.20
C PHE A 101 -2.23 1.45 -3.66
N ASP A 102 -2.27 0.67 -2.58
CA ASP A 102 -3.51 0.30 -1.90
C ASP A 102 -3.24 0.03 -0.41
N PHE A 103 -4.32 -0.03 0.36
CA PHE A 103 -4.30 -0.32 1.78
C PHE A 103 -5.45 -1.28 2.08
N ILE A 104 -5.14 -2.55 2.32
CA ILE A 104 -6.11 -3.63 2.43
C ILE A 104 -6.14 -4.16 3.86
N GLN A 105 -7.33 -4.25 4.45
CA GLN A 105 -7.51 -4.81 5.79
C GLN A 105 -7.69 -6.33 5.75
N LYS A 106 -7.06 -7.02 6.69
CA LYS A 106 -7.32 -8.43 6.95
C LYS A 106 -8.58 -8.57 7.84
N PRO A 107 -9.46 -9.53 7.64
CA PRO A 107 -9.48 -10.51 6.56
C PRO A 107 -9.91 -9.84 5.23
N PHE A 108 -9.39 -10.34 4.14
CA PHE A 108 -9.64 -9.80 2.81
C PHE A 108 -10.16 -10.86 1.86
N ASP A 109 -10.77 -10.42 0.76
CA ASP A 109 -11.16 -11.30 -0.34
C ASP A 109 -9.91 -11.62 -1.18
N PRO A 110 -9.52 -12.91 -1.32
CA PRO A 110 -8.37 -13.28 -2.12
C PRO A 110 -8.43 -12.80 -3.57
N ASP A 111 -9.60 -12.83 -4.18
CA ASP A 111 -9.78 -12.36 -5.57
C ASP A 111 -9.53 -10.86 -5.68
N TYR A 112 -9.91 -10.12 -4.67
CA TYR A 112 -9.63 -8.69 -4.61
C TYR A 112 -8.13 -8.41 -4.54
N LEU A 113 -7.40 -9.14 -3.69
CA LEU A 113 -5.94 -8.99 -3.59
C LEU A 113 -5.26 -9.33 -4.90
N LEU A 114 -5.65 -10.43 -5.55
CA LEU A 114 -5.09 -10.83 -6.84
C LEU A 114 -5.31 -9.76 -7.91
N ALA A 115 -6.52 -9.21 -7.99
CA ALA A 115 -6.83 -8.13 -8.93
C ALA A 115 -6.01 -6.87 -8.63
N THR A 116 -5.80 -6.55 -7.37
CA THR A 116 -5.00 -5.40 -6.95
C THR A 116 -3.53 -5.58 -7.32
N ILE A 117 -2.97 -6.76 -7.15
CA ILE A 117 -1.60 -7.09 -7.56
C ILE A 117 -1.44 -6.92 -9.07
N GLU A 118 -2.36 -7.45 -9.87
CA GLU A 118 -2.31 -7.32 -11.32
C GLU A 118 -2.35 -5.84 -11.75
N LYS A 119 -3.20 -5.06 -11.13
CA LYS A 119 -3.26 -3.61 -11.37
C LYS A 119 -1.94 -2.92 -11.00
N ALA A 120 -1.39 -3.26 -9.85
CA ALA A 120 -0.16 -2.64 -9.35
C ALA A 120 1.01 -2.89 -10.30
N VAL A 121 1.18 -4.11 -10.78
CA VAL A 121 2.32 -4.45 -11.66
C VAL A 121 2.17 -3.91 -13.08
N THR A 122 0.96 -3.61 -13.52
CA THR A 122 0.71 -3.07 -14.86
C THR A 122 0.60 -1.55 -14.90
N THR A 123 0.32 -0.91 -13.77
CA THR A 123 0.14 0.53 -13.69
C THR A 123 1.48 1.21 -13.41
N ARG A 124 1.93 2.06 -14.33
CA ARG A 124 3.10 2.92 -14.15
C ARG A 124 2.63 4.32 -13.78
N GLU A 125 2.05 4.48 -12.61
CA GLU A 125 1.73 5.84 -12.14
C GLU A 125 2.98 6.45 -11.49
N PRO A 126 3.44 7.62 -11.97
CA PRO A 126 4.47 8.39 -11.28
C PRO A 126 3.84 8.93 -10.00
N GLY A 127 4.35 8.54 -8.83
CA GLY A 127 3.48 8.85 -7.76
C GLY A 127 4.03 9.47 -6.51
N PHE A 128 5.28 9.25 -6.18
CA PHE A 128 5.66 9.44 -4.79
C PHE A 128 6.05 10.86 -4.38
N ASN A 129 6.52 11.68 -5.31
CA ASN A 129 7.17 12.94 -4.94
C ASN A 129 6.31 14.20 -5.09
N GLU A 130 5.13 14.08 -5.69
CA GLU A 130 4.32 15.26 -6.03
C GLU A 130 3.54 15.84 -4.85
N TRP A 131 3.38 15.06 -3.77
CA TRP A 131 2.58 15.48 -2.63
C TRP A 131 3.21 16.54 -1.74
N LYS A 132 4.52 16.74 -1.85
CA LYS A 132 5.24 17.61 -0.91
C LYS A 132 5.00 19.10 -1.10
N THR A 133 4.57 19.51 -2.29
CA THR A 133 4.46 20.92 -2.67
C THR A 133 3.04 21.42 -2.88
N GLU A 134 2.03 20.57 -2.70
CA GLU A 134 0.65 20.88 -3.08
C GLU A 134 -0.25 21.21 -1.88
N GLY A 135 -1.26 22.02 -2.14
CA GLY A 135 -2.28 22.34 -1.15
C GLY A 135 -3.17 21.15 -0.80
N PRO A 136 -3.91 21.21 0.33
CA PRO A 136 -4.72 20.08 0.79
C PRO A 136 -5.78 19.61 -0.20
N LYS A 137 -6.37 20.53 -0.96
CA LYS A 137 -7.40 20.21 -1.96
C LYS A 137 -6.80 19.42 -3.12
N GLU A 138 -5.67 19.86 -3.65
CA GLU A 138 -4.97 19.20 -4.73
C GLU A 138 -4.50 17.80 -4.30
N LYS A 139 -4.04 17.67 -3.07
CA LYS A 139 -3.64 16.39 -2.48
C LYS A 139 -4.78 15.38 -2.48
N PHE A 140 -5.98 15.81 -2.08
CA PHE A 140 -7.15 14.92 -2.09
C PHE A 140 -7.60 14.57 -3.51
N GLU A 141 -7.62 15.55 -4.41
CA GLU A 141 -8.01 15.34 -5.82
C GLU A 141 -7.07 14.41 -6.55
N LYS A 142 -5.79 14.37 -6.18
CA LYS A 142 -4.79 13.46 -6.75
C LYS A 142 -4.89 12.03 -6.25
N LEU A 143 -5.63 11.77 -5.17
CA LEU A 143 -5.90 10.41 -4.76
C LEU A 143 -6.63 9.66 -5.88
N THR A 144 -6.22 8.45 -6.14
CA THR A 144 -6.93 7.58 -7.07
C THR A 144 -8.35 7.33 -6.56
N TYR A 145 -9.24 6.99 -7.46
CA TYR A 145 -10.60 6.59 -7.05
C TYR A 145 -10.55 5.51 -5.97
N ARG A 146 -9.66 4.55 -6.13
CA ARG A 146 -9.49 3.46 -5.18
C ARG A 146 -9.03 3.94 -3.81
N GLN A 147 -8.03 4.82 -3.76
CA GLN A 147 -7.55 5.41 -2.51
C GLN A 147 -8.66 6.18 -1.78
N LYS A 148 -9.44 6.96 -2.51
CA LYS A 148 -10.60 7.67 -1.96
C LYS A 148 -11.62 6.70 -1.38
N GLN A 149 -11.89 5.60 -2.06
CA GLN A 149 -12.83 4.57 -1.61
C GLN A 149 -12.32 3.88 -0.34
N VAL A 150 -11.06 3.52 -0.28
CA VAL A 150 -10.45 2.91 0.92
C VAL A 150 -10.56 3.84 2.11
N LEU A 151 -10.22 5.12 1.95
CA LEU A 151 -10.35 6.09 3.02
C LEU A 151 -11.80 6.22 3.50
N THR A 152 -12.75 6.20 2.56
CA THR A 152 -14.18 6.22 2.89
C THR A 152 -14.60 4.98 3.67
N ASP A 153 -14.13 3.81 3.27
CA ASP A 153 -14.48 2.54 3.92
C ASP A 153 -13.89 2.43 5.34
N ILE A 154 -12.63 2.80 5.50
CA ILE A 154 -11.97 2.83 6.81
C ILE A 154 -12.64 3.83 7.74
N SER A 155 -13.14 4.92 7.20
CA SER A 155 -13.77 5.99 7.95
C SER A 155 -15.26 5.77 8.21
N LYS A 156 -15.84 4.64 7.85
CA LYS A 156 -17.23 4.32 8.16
C LYS A 156 -17.50 4.49 9.66
N GLY A 157 -18.48 5.30 9.99
CA GLY A 157 -18.80 5.67 11.37
C GLY A 157 -17.97 6.83 11.93
N VAL A 158 -16.98 7.30 11.20
CA VAL A 158 -16.21 8.50 11.59
C VAL A 158 -16.86 9.73 10.98
N PRO A 159 -17.09 10.81 11.75
CA PRO A 159 -17.64 12.04 11.18
C PRO A 159 -16.77 12.61 10.06
N SER A 160 -17.41 13.10 9.00
CA SER A 160 -16.69 13.71 7.84
C SER A 160 -15.77 14.86 8.26
N ARG A 161 -16.15 15.57 9.32
CA ARG A 161 -15.33 16.64 9.90
C ARG A 161 -13.97 16.13 10.39
N PHE A 162 -13.97 14.98 11.06
CA PHE A 162 -12.74 14.35 11.55
C PHE A 162 -11.81 13.96 10.40
N ILE A 163 -12.38 13.37 9.34
CA ILE A 163 -11.62 12.97 8.15
C ILE A 163 -11.05 14.20 7.45
N ALA A 164 -11.85 15.23 7.28
CA ALA A 164 -11.42 16.49 6.67
C ALA A 164 -10.26 17.12 7.44
N ASP A 165 -10.34 17.15 8.77
CA ASP A 165 -9.27 17.68 9.62
C ASP A 165 -7.95 16.89 9.44
N HIS A 166 -8.02 15.57 9.36
CA HIS A 166 -6.84 14.72 9.14
C HIS A 166 -6.20 14.92 7.78
N LEU A 167 -7.02 15.12 6.76
CA LEU A 167 -6.54 15.41 5.41
C LEU A 167 -6.16 16.88 5.24
N ASN A 168 -6.47 17.72 6.22
CA ASN A 168 -6.31 19.17 6.14
C ASN A 168 -7.02 19.75 4.91
N ILE A 169 -8.27 19.32 4.71
CA ILE A 169 -9.16 19.77 3.63
C ILE A 169 -10.52 20.19 4.19
N SER A 170 -11.33 20.84 3.37
CA SER A 170 -12.70 21.19 3.78
C SER A 170 -13.63 19.98 3.69
N ILE A 171 -14.68 19.98 4.51
CA ILE A 171 -15.75 18.97 4.47
C ILE A 171 -16.38 18.91 3.08
N ARG A 172 -16.53 20.05 2.43
CA ARG A 172 -17.08 20.14 1.08
C ARG A 172 -16.21 19.38 0.08
N THR A 173 -14.90 19.51 0.16
CA THR A 173 -13.94 18.80 -0.70
C THR A 173 -14.07 17.30 -0.51
N LEU A 174 -14.17 16.83 0.73
CA LEU A 174 -14.33 15.41 1.04
C LEU A 174 -15.62 14.84 0.43
N ARG A 175 -16.74 15.57 0.55
CA ARG A 175 -18.04 15.11 0.02
C ARG A 175 -18.09 15.02 -1.49
N VAL A 176 -17.40 15.90 -2.19
CA VAL A 176 -17.32 15.89 -3.66
C VAL A 176 -16.52 14.70 -4.16
N GLY A 177 -15.56 14.21 -3.37
CA GLY A 177 -14.73 13.05 -3.70
C GLY A 177 -15.37 11.68 -3.48
N ARG A 178 -16.61 11.65 -2.98
CA ARG A 178 -17.35 10.38 -2.73
C ARG A 178 -18.11 9.90 -3.96
#